data_d2a7cb080dcbed9c3ca276abdbeb8372
#
_entry.id   d2a7cb080dcbed9c3ca276abdbeb8372
#
_cell.length_a   1.000
_cell.length_b   1.000
_cell.length_c   1.000
_cell.angle_alpha   90.00
_cell.angle_beta   90.00
_cell.angle_gamma   90.00
#
_symmetry.space_group_name_H-M   'P 1'
#
loop_
_entity.id
_entity.type
_entity.pdbx_description
1 polymer ?
#
loop_
_entity_poly.entity_id
_entity_poly.type
_entity_poly.pdbx_seq_one_letter_code
_entity_poly.pdbx_strand_id
1 'polypeptide(L)'
;MGLLITAKELSNQQACHVFDCSFSLTDPAAGRAQYDNGHIPGAHYADLDRDLSAEAGREGRHPLPGREQFAERLRAFGVNRDSTIICYDQNVGAYAARLWWMIRWLGHEDVYVLDGGIQAWQAEGLPITTTSVAASRGNFAIRDPLTRVRNADELLETNSTLIDAREENRYLGLEEPIDPIAGHIPGAVCAPFIENLNDGLFQKPAELRARFKDLIPDNQFSNELICYCGSGVTATHNILSLMLAGFEEPALYPGSWSGWITDPDRPIATGQ
;
A
#
# COMPACT_ATOMS: atom_id res chain seq x y z
N MET A 1 -4.79 17.60 6.09
CA MET A 1 -5.62 16.43 6.40
C MET A 1 -4.67 15.31 6.83
N GLY A 2 -4.92 14.63 7.95
CA GLY A 2 -4.05 13.53 8.40
C GLY A 2 -4.15 12.36 7.42
N LEU A 3 -3.08 11.61 7.22
CA LEU A 3 -3.03 10.37 6.43
C LEU A 3 -3.14 9.13 7.34
N LEU A 4 -2.78 9.32 8.61
CA LEU A 4 -2.84 8.30 9.65
C LEU A 4 -3.92 8.66 10.69
N ILE A 5 -4.41 7.65 11.37
CA ILE A 5 -5.25 7.76 12.55
C ILE A 5 -4.67 6.88 13.66
N THR A 6 -4.70 7.35 14.90
CA THR A 6 -4.28 6.56 16.06
C THR A 6 -5.41 5.65 16.55
N ALA A 7 -5.07 4.58 17.28
CA ALA A 7 -6.05 3.68 17.89
C ALA A 7 -7.04 4.44 18.81
N LYS A 8 -6.55 5.42 19.56
CA LYS A 8 -7.38 6.26 20.43
C LYS A 8 -8.34 7.16 19.65
N GLU A 9 -7.90 7.76 18.54
CA GLU A 9 -8.78 8.55 17.68
C GLU A 9 -9.84 7.66 17.02
N LEU A 10 -9.43 6.48 16.49
CA LEU A 10 -10.36 5.52 15.90
C LEU A 10 -11.42 5.06 16.92
N SER A 11 -11.03 4.77 18.17
CA SER A 11 -11.97 4.35 19.22
C SER A 11 -13.06 5.39 19.55
N ASN A 12 -12.83 6.66 19.22
CA ASN A 12 -13.77 7.75 19.40
C ASN A 12 -14.60 8.06 18.13
N GLN A 13 -14.34 7.39 17.01
CA GLN A 13 -15.12 7.56 15.79
C GLN A 13 -16.49 6.89 15.93
N GLN A 14 -17.58 7.63 15.61
CA GLN A 14 -18.95 7.11 15.74
C GLN A 14 -19.45 6.39 14.49
N ALA A 15 -18.92 6.73 13.31
CA ALA A 15 -19.37 6.17 12.04
C ALA A 15 -18.20 6.14 11.05
N CYS A 16 -17.57 4.97 10.92
CA CYS A 16 -16.54 4.74 9.91
C CYS A 16 -16.62 3.30 9.39
N HIS A 17 -16.10 3.07 8.19
CA HIS A 17 -15.87 1.73 7.65
C HIS A 17 -14.43 1.34 7.95
N VAL A 18 -14.26 0.31 8.75
CA VAL A 18 -12.94 -0.23 9.11
C VAL A 18 -12.66 -1.47 8.25
N PHE A 19 -11.45 -1.56 7.70
CA PHE A 19 -11.01 -2.70 6.90
C PHE A 19 -9.76 -3.34 7.48
N ASP A 20 -9.83 -4.64 7.73
CA ASP A 20 -8.67 -5.50 7.97
C ASP A 20 -8.14 -5.99 6.62
N CYS A 21 -6.93 -5.59 6.29
CA CYS A 21 -6.24 -5.93 5.05
C CYS A 21 -5.14 -6.98 5.27
N SER A 22 -5.17 -7.71 6.38
CA SER A 22 -4.15 -8.70 6.72
C SER A 22 -3.97 -9.75 5.63
N PHE A 23 -2.73 -10.01 5.27
CA PHE A 23 -2.37 -10.96 4.22
C PHE A 23 -0.96 -11.51 4.45
N SER A 24 -0.65 -12.64 3.83
CA SER A 24 0.69 -13.21 3.78
C SER A 24 0.98 -13.74 2.38
N LEU A 25 2.10 -13.32 1.78
CA LEU A 25 2.53 -13.81 0.47
C LEU A 25 2.92 -15.29 0.46
N THR A 26 3.32 -15.82 1.62
CA THR A 26 3.74 -17.22 1.77
C THR A 26 2.60 -18.15 2.18
N ASP A 27 1.51 -17.59 2.70
CA ASP A 27 0.30 -18.33 3.09
C ASP A 27 -0.94 -17.43 2.87
N PRO A 28 -1.58 -17.49 1.69
CA PRO A 28 -2.74 -16.66 1.39
C PRO A 28 -3.93 -16.85 2.33
N ALA A 29 -4.02 -17.98 3.04
CA ALA A 29 -5.08 -18.22 4.00
C ALA A 29 -4.82 -17.56 5.37
N ALA A 30 -3.57 -17.19 5.67
CA ALA A 30 -3.18 -16.67 6.98
C ALA A 30 -3.88 -15.35 7.32
N GLY A 31 -4.04 -14.41 6.36
CA GLY A 31 -4.71 -13.13 6.60
C GLY A 31 -6.17 -13.33 7.02
N ARG A 32 -6.89 -14.19 6.33
CA ARG A 32 -8.27 -14.54 6.71
C ARG A 32 -8.34 -15.22 8.07
N ALA A 33 -7.44 -16.15 8.36
CA ALA A 33 -7.37 -16.81 9.65
C ALA A 33 -7.06 -15.83 10.79
N GLN A 34 -6.18 -14.87 10.57
CA GLN A 34 -5.90 -13.79 11.53
C GLN A 34 -7.15 -12.96 11.84
N TYR A 35 -7.87 -12.53 10.81
CA TYR A 35 -9.15 -11.81 10.97
C TYR A 35 -10.18 -12.63 11.76
N ASP A 36 -10.36 -13.91 11.42
CA ASP A 36 -11.33 -14.79 12.09
C ASP A 36 -10.95 -15.06 13.55
N ASN A 37 -9.67 -15.05 13.90
CA ASN A 37 -9.17 -15.19 15.27
C ASN A 37 -9.34 -13.92 16.12
N GLY A 38 -9.43 -12.76 15.50
CA GLY A 38 -9.67 -11.50 16.21
C GLY A 38 -9.37 -10.27 15.38
N HIS A 39 -10.35 -9.39 15.26
CA HIS A 39 -10.28 -8.16 14.50
C HIS A 39 -10.93 -6.99 15.26
N ILE A 40 -10.70 -5.76 14.81
CA ILE A 40 -11.36 -4.55 15.37
C ILE A 40 -12.87 -4.66 15.16
N PRO A 41 -13.69 -4.42 16.20
CA PRO A 41 -15.14 -4.49 16.06
C PRO A 41 -15.66 -3.64 14.91
N GLY A 42 -16.51 -4.22 14.06
CA GLY A 42 -17.05 -3.54 12.90
C GLY A 42 -16.15 -3.59 11.64
N ALA A 43 -14.96 -4.17 11.71
CA ALA A 43 -14.09 -4.29 10.55
C ALA A 43 -14.58 -5.33 9.54
N HIS A 44 -14.44 -5.00 8.25
CA HIS A 44 -14.57 -5.93 7.13
C HIS A 44 -13.20 -6.50 6.76
N TYR A 45 -13.15 -7.74 6.31
CA TYR A 45 -11.92 -8.32 5.77
C TYR A 45 -11.80 -8.01 4.27
N ALA A 46 -10.72 -7.34 3.88
CA ALA A 46 -10.38 -7.03 2.49
C ALA A 46 -9.16 -7.86 2.06
N ASP A 47 -9.41 -8.90 1.29
CA ASP A 47 -8.39 -9.84 0.80
C ASP A 47 -7.58 -9.24 -0.34
N LEU A 48 -6.23 -9.36 -0.29
CA LEU A 48 -5.35 -8.78 -1.31
C LEU A 48 -5.62 -9.36 -2.69
N ASP A 49 -5.73 -10.68 -2.80
CA ASP A 49 -5.87 -11.34 -4.10
C ASP A 49 -7.28 -11.17 -4.67
N ARG A 50 -8.29 -11.38 -3.83
CA ARG A 50 -9.69 -11.37 -4.25
C ARG A 50 -10.26 -9.96 -4.41
N ASP A 51 -9.96 -9.07 -3.45
CA ASP A 51 -10.64 -7.77 -3.34
C ASP A 51 -9.78 -6.61 -3.85
N LEU A 52 -8.44 -6.67 -3.70
CA LEU A 52 -7.53 -5.56 -3.98
C LEU A 52 -6.66 -5.78 -5.22
N SER A 53 -6.84 -6.91 -5.93
CA SER A 53 -6.08 -7.23 -7.14
C SER A 53 -6.97 -7.73 -8.26
N ALA A 54 -6.48 -7.62 -9.49
CA ALA A 54 -6.95 -8.40 -10.63
C ALA A 54 -6.14 -9.69 -10.72
N GLU A 55 -6.51 -10.55 -11.67
CA GLU A 55 -5.81 -11.80 -11.95
C GLU A 55 -4.34 -11.53 -12.33
N ALA A 56 -3.43 -12.30 -11.74
CA ALA A 56 -2.00 -12.21 -12.00
C ALA A 56 -1.67 -12.51 -13.48
N GLY A 57 -0.70 -11.78 -14.04
CA GLY A 57 -0.33 -11.93 -15.44
C GLY A 57 0.80 -11.00 -15.85
N ARG A 58 0.74 -10.49 -17.09
CA ARG A 58 1.76 -9.57 -17.62
C ARG A 58 1.90 -8.27 -16.82
N GLU A 59 0.84 -7.84 -16.17
CA GLU A 59 0.82 -6.66 -15.31
C GLU A 59 1.35 -6.94 -13.88
N GLY A 60 1.95 -8.10 -13.64
CA GLY A 60 2.52 -8.51 -12.37
C GLY A 60 1.63 -9.45 -11.56
N ARG A 61 2.03 -9.69 -10.29
CA ARG A 61 1.30 -10.60 -9.37
C ARG A 61 0.02 -10.01 -8.80
N HIS A 62 -0.01 -8.71 -8.52
CA HIS A 62 -1.16 -8.04 -7.93
C HIS A 62 -1.55 -6.80 -8.75
N PRO A 63 -1.98 -6.97 -10.02
CA PRO A 63 -2.40 -5.85 -10.85
C PRO A 63 -3.55 -5.08 -10.22
N LEU A 64 -3.69 -3.81 -10.54
CA LEU A 64 -4.88 -3.07 -10.13
C LEU A 64 -6.12 -3.66 -10.81
N PRO A 65 -7.22 -3.88 -10.07
CA PRO A 65 -8.50 -4.23 -10.68
C PRO A 65 -9.05 -3.04 -11.49
N GLY A 66 -10.03 -3.27 -12.36
CA GLY A 66 -10.74 -2.17 -12.98
C GLY A 66 -11.39 -1.25 -11.93
N ARG A 67 -11.34 0.08 -12.13
CA ARG A 67 -11.87 1.07 -11.17
C ARG A 67 -13.33 0.80 -10.79
N GLU A 68 -14.18 0.49 -11.78
CA GLU A 68 -15.59 0.19 -11.50
C GLU A 68 -15.77 -1.15 -10.76
N GLN A 69 -14.97 -2.15 -11.10
CA GLN A 69 -14.97 -3.42 -10.39
C GLN A 69 -14.60 -3.25 -8.91
N PHE A 70 -13.58 -2.42 -8.62
CA PHE A 70 -13.19 -2.14 -7.25
C PHE A 70 -14.23 -1.29 -6.51
N ALA A 71 -14.82 -0.29 -7.17
CA ALA A 71 -15.92 0.49 -6.58
C ALA A 71 -17.14 -0.38 -6.25
N GLU A 72 -17.43 -1.37 -7.09
CA GLU A 72 -18.50 -2.33 -6.82
C GLU A 72 -18.24 -3.19 -5.57
N ARG A 73 -16.99 -3.59 -5.34
CA ARG A 73 -16.59 -4.27 -4.09
C ARG A 73 -16.78 -3.38 -2.87
N LEU A 74 -16.42 -2.09 -2.95
CA LEU A 74 -16.64 -1.14 -1.87
C LEU A 74 -18.14 -0.96 -1.57
N ARG A 75 -18.99 -0.90 -2.61
CA ARG A 75 -20.45 -0.88 -2.43
C ARG A 75 -20.97 -2.14 -1.76
N ALA A 76 -20.41 -3.31 -2.10
CA ALA A 76 -20.77 -4.57 -1.46
C ALA A 76 -20.38 -4.61 0.03
N PHE A 77 -19.31 -3.94 0.43
CA PHE A 77 -18.92 -3.72 1.81
C PHE A 77 -19.74 -2.63 2.53
N GLY A 78 -20.71 -2.01 1.86
CA GLY A 78 -21.57 -0.98 2.45
C GLY A 78 -21.01 0.43 2.41
N VAL A 79 -19.86 0.65 1.74
CA VAL A 79 -19.20 1.96 1.68
C VAL A 79 -20.05 2.93 0.87
N ASN A 80 -20.25 4.13 1.40
CA ASN A 80 -20.94 5.23 0.77
C ASN A 80 -19.94 6.28 0.25
N ARG A 81 -20.43 7.20 -0.57
CA ARG A 81 -19.63 8.28 -1.17
C ARG A 81 -19.04 9.27 -0.16
N ASP A 82 -19.58 9.30 1.05
CA ASP A 82 -19.24 10.20 2.17
C ASP A 82 -18.75 9.43 3.41
N SER A 83 -18.44 8.14 3.26
CA SER A 83 -17.91 7.31 4.34
C SER A 83 -16.51 7.73 4.73
N THR A 84 -16.22 7.80 6.02
CA THR A 84 -14.85 7.75 6.55
C THR A 84 -14.36 6.33 6.51
N ILE A 85 -13.19 6.09 5.92
CA ILE A 85 -12.62 4.74 5.72
C ILE A 85 -11.30 4.62 6.47
N ILE A 86 -11.16 3.55 7.25
CA ILE A 86 -9.95 3.25 8.01
C ILE A 86 -9.40 1.90 7.57
N CYS A 87 -8.14 1.88 7.13
CA CYS A 87 -7.45 0.68 6.71
C CYS A 87 -6.43 0.27 7.77
N TYR A 88 -6.41 -0.99 8.14
CA TYR A 88 -5.35 -1.55 8.98
C TYR A 88 -4.98 -2.95 8.51
N ASP A 89 -3.85 -3.46 8.97
CA ASP A 89 -3.51 -4.86 8.90
C ASP A 89 -2.91 -5.34 10.23
N GLN A 90 -2.68 -6.63 10.34
CA GLN A 90 -2.10 -7.24 11.54
C GLN A 90 -0.57 -7.35 11.45
N ASN A 91 0.03 -6.64 10.50
CA ASN A 91 1.47 -6.68 10.26
C ASN A 91 2.07 -5.28 10.46
N VAL A 92 2.50 -4.65 9.36
CA VAL A 92 3.30 -3.42 9.36
C VAL A 92 2.68 -2.31 8.49
N GLY A 93 1.38 -2.35 8.22
CA GLY A 93 0.67 -1.34 7.46
C GLY A 93 0.81 -1.44 5.94
N ALA A 94 1.50 -2.46 5.41
CA ALA A 94 1.79 -2.57 3.99
C ALA A 94 0.55 -2.84 3.13
N TYR A 95 -0.30 -3.74 3.58
CA TYR A 95 -1.56 -4.08 2.89
C TYR A 95 -2.63 -3.02 3.14
N ALA A 96 -2.64 -2.43 4.32
CA ALA A 96 -3.48 -1.29 4.66
C ALA A 96 -3.18 -0.08 3.76
N ALA A 97 -1.91 0.22 3.52
CA ALA A 97 -1.49 1.28 2.60
C ALA A 97 -1.94 1.00 1.15
N ARG A 98 -1.97 -0.28 0.72
CA ARG A 98 -2.48 -0.65 -0.61
C ARG A 98 -3.96 -0.27 -0.75
N LEU A 99 -4.81 -0.65 0.21
CA LEU A 99 -6.23 -0.30 0.18
C LEU A 99 -6.43 1.22 0.29
N TRP A 100 -5.73 1.90 1.19
CA TRP A 100 -5.74 3.35 1.33
C TRP A 100 -5.44 4.05 0.00
N TRP A 101 -4.38 3.63 -0.71
CA TRP A 101 -4.00 4.19 -2.00
C TRP A 101 -5.07 3.93 -3.07
N MET A 102 -5.63 2.72 -3.13
CA MET A 102 -6.66 2.35 -4.10
C MET A 102 -7.95 3.14 -3.91
N ILE A 103 -8.34 3.45 -2.67
CA ILE A 103 -9.50 4.30 -2.36
C ILE A 103 -9.26 5.72 -2.87
N ARG A 104 -8.05 6.26 -2.68
CA ARG A 104 -7.64 7.55 -3.23
C ARG A 104 -7.58 7.53 -4.76
N TRP A 105 -7.19 6.42 -5.35
CA TRP A 105 -7.25 6.22 -6.79
C TRP A 105 -8.67 6.26 -7.36
N LEU A 106 -9.69 5.95 -6.57
CA LEU A 106 -11.09 6.17 -6.92
C LEU A 106 -11.59 7.61 -6.65
N GLY A 107 -10.72 8.49 -6.15
CA GLY A 107 -11.03 9.90 -5.89
C GLY A 107 -11.70 10.17 -4.54
N HIS A 108 -11.52 9.27 -3.56
CA HIS A 108 -12.08 9.43 -2.22
C HIS A 108 -11.00 9.90 -1.24
N GLU A 109 -11.25 11.03 -0.56
CA GLU A 109 -10.25 11.71 0.30
C GLU A 109 -10.30 11.26 1.76
N ASP A 110 -11.47 10.85 2.25
CA ASP A 110 -11.70 10.55 3.67
C ASP A 110 -11.30 9.11 3.99
N VAL A 111 -10.00 8.82 3.83
CA VAL A 111 -9.39 7.50 4.05
C VAL A 111 -8.07 7.63 4.81
N TYR A 112 -7.87 6.78 5.81
CA TYR A 112 -6.74 6.79 6.74
C TYR A 112 -6.17 5.40 6.93
N VAL A 113 -4.89 5.34 7.29
CA VAL A 113 -4.26 4.11 7.79
C VAL A 113 -4.14 4.18 9.30
N LEU A 114 -4.54 3.11 10.00
CA LEU A 114 -4.35 2.98 11.45
C LEU A 114 -2.87 2.78 11.75
N ASP A 115 -2.26 3.77 12.39
CA ASP A 115 -0.85 3.73 12.76
C ASP A 115 -0.60 2.62 13.78
N GLY A 116 0.33 1.71 13.46
CA GLY A 116 0.63 0.52 14.25
C GLY A 116 -0.40 -0.61 14.17
N GLY A 117 -1.41 -0.49 13.31
CA GLY A 117 -2.38 -1.56 13.02
C GLY A 117 -3.09 -2.11 14.26
N ILE A 118 -3.39 -3.42 14.23
CA ILE A 118 -4.10 -4.07 15.35
C ILE A 118 -3.25 -4.11 16.62
N GLN A 119 -1.92 -4.10 16.53
CA GLN A 119 -1.02 -4.11 17.69
C GLN A 119 -1.19 -2.83 18.50
N ALA A 120 -1.25 -1.66 17.85
CA ALA A 120 -1.50 -0.39 18.53
C ALA A 120 -2.91 -0.34 19.14
N TRP A 121 -3.92 -0.92 18.46
CA TRP A 121 -5.27 -1.04 19.00
C TRP A 121 -5.31 -1.88 20.29
N GLN A 122 -4.64 -3.03 20.29
CA GLN A 122 -4.56 -3.91 21.46
C GLN A 122 -3.72 -3.32 22.60
N ALA A 123 -2.66 -2.58 22.27
CA ALA A 123 -1.82 -1.91 23.27
C ALA A 123 -2.59 -0.83 24.08
N GLU A 124 -3.61 -0.21 23.47
CA GLU A 124 -4.54 0.71 24.16
C GLU A 124 -5.62 -0.05 24.99
N GLY A 125 -5.57 -1.38 25.05
CA GLY A 125 -6.54 -2.19 25.77
C GLY A 125 -7.95 -2.19 25.14
N LEU A 126 -8.04 -1.85 23.86
CA LEU A 126 -9.32 -1.77 23.15
C LEU A 126 -9.83 -3.16 22.73
N PRO A 127 -11.16 -3.35 22.61
CA PRO A 127 -11.75 -4.66 22.39
C PRO A 127 -11.47 -5.19 20.98
N ILE A 128 -11.35 -6.53 20.87
CA ILE A 128 -11.38 -7.27 19.61
C ILE A 128 -12.59 -8.20 19.58
N THR A 129 -12.99 -8.62 18.41
CA THR A 129 -14.12 -9.53 18.19
C THR A 129 -13.80 -10.57 17.11
N THR A 130 -14.53 -11.68 17.12
CA THR A 130 -14.55 -12.68 16.03
C THR A 130 -15.85 -12.60 15.22
N THR A 131 -16.73 -11.64 15.55
CA THR A 131 -18.04 -11.49 14.90
C THR A 131 -17.91 -10.68 13.61
N SER A 132 -18.13 -11.33 12.47
CA SER A 132 -18.14 -10.69 11.17
C SER A 132 -19.31 -9.71 11.01
N VAL A 133 -19.06 -8.64 10.24
CA VAL A 133 -20.07 -7.62 9.94
C VAL A 133 -20.86 -8.01 8.68
N ALA A 134 -22.19 -7.96 8.79
CA ALA A 134 -23.05 -8.02 7.61
C ALA A 134 -23.21 -6.60 7.04
N ALA A 135 -22.85 -6.41 5.76
CA ALA A 135 -23.02 -5.13 5.10
C ALA A 135 -24.31 -5.09 4.27
N SER A 136 -25.01 -3.97 4.32
CA SER A 136 -25.99 -3.60 3.30
C SER A 136 -25.28 -2.82 2.22
N ARG A 137 -25.67 -3.01 0.94
CA ARG A 137 -25.02 -2.36 -0.19
C ARG A 137 -25.00 -0.83 -0.04
N GLY A 138 -23.81 -0.25 -0.17
CA GLY A 138 -23.57 1.19 -0.15
C GLY A 138 -23.74 1.85 -1.52
N ASN A 139 -23.46 3.16 -1.57
CA ASN A 139 -23.58 4.00 -2.77
C ASN A 139 -22.26 4.70 -3.15
N PHE A 140 -21.10 4.08 -2.90
CA PHE A 140 -19.79 4.62 -3.25
C PHE A 140 -19.76 5.08 -4.70
N ALA A 141 -19.19 6.26 -4.95
CA ALA A 141 -19.12 6.88 -6.27
C ALA A 141 -17.66 7.17 -6.65
N ILE A 142 -17.26 6.77 -7.84
CA ILE A 142 -15.95 7.09 -8.42
C ILE A 142 -15.91 8.57 -8.77
N ARG A 143 -14.77 9.20 -8.47
CA ARG A 143 -14.40 10.58 -8.84
C ARG A 143 -13.08 10.58 -9.59
N ASP A 144 -12.61 11.76 -10.00
CA ASP A 144 -11.27 11.90 -10.56
C ASP A 144 -10.22 11.40 -9.58
N PRO A 145 -9.21 10.63 -10.05
CA PRO A 145 -8.21 10.06 -9.16
C PRO A 145 -7.40 11.15 -8.45
N LEU A 146 -7.13 10.94 -7.17
CA LEU A 146 -6.23 11.79 -6.38
C LEU A 146 -4.77 11.37 -6.54
N THR A 147 -4.54 10.17 -7.09
CA THR A 147 -3.21 9.53 -7.22
C THR A 147 -2.83 9.38 -8.68
N ARG A 148 -1.55 9.19 -8.94
CA ARG A 148 -1.00 8.99 -10.28
C ARG A 148 -0.50 7.56 -10.46
N VAL A 149 -0.73 7.00 -11.66
CA VAL A 149 -0.24 5.67 -12.08
C VAL A 149 0.74 5.87 -13.23
N ARG A 150 1.80 5.07 -13.27
CA ARG A 150 2.72 4.97 -14.40
C ARG A 150 2.79 3.51 -14.86
N ASN A 151 2.91 3.28 -16.15
CA ASN A 151 3.16 1.95 -16.73
C ASN A 151 4.65 1.78 -17.05
N ALA A 152 5.05 0.56 -17.43
CA ALA A 152 6.45 0.24 -17.69
C ALA A 152 7.08 1.05 -18.84
N ASP A 153 6.31 1.33 -19.89
CA ASP A 153 6.82 2.06 -21.06
C ASP A 153 7.09 3.53 -20.70
N GLU A 154 6.22 4.14 -19.89
CA GLU A 154 6.44 5.49 -19.36
C GLU A 154 7.71 5.58 -18.51
N LEU A 155 8.08 4.52 -17.76
CA LEU A 155 9.31 4.50 -16.96
C LEU A 155 10.58 4.51 -17.82
N LEU A 156 10.53 3.96 -19.02
CA LEU A 156 11.66 3.95 -19.96
C LEU A 156 11.89 5.32 -20.63
N GLU A 157 10.85 6.13 -20.72
CA GLU A 157 10.85 7.40 -21.47
C GLU A 157 11.07 8.63 -20.59
N THR A 158 10.96 8.51 -19.25
CA THR A 158 10.94 9.67 -18.35
C THR A 158 12.24 9.83 -17.54
N ASN A 159 12.56 11.09 -17.21
CA ASN A 159 13.60 11.46 -16.23
C ASN A 159 13.06 11.36 -14.78
N SER A 160 12.29 10.31 -14.48
CA SER A 160 11.71 10.11 -13.16
C SER A 160 12.71 9.48 -12.19
N THR A 161 12.53 9.72 -10.91
CA THR A 161 13.27 9.03 -9.85
C THR A 161 12.45 7.83 -9.38
N LEU A 162 12.95 6.63 -9.65
CA LEU A 162 12.31 5.38 -9.26
C LEU A 162 12.72 5.01 -7.84
N ILE A 163 11.76 4.61 -7.01
CA ILE A 163 11.98 4.22 -5.61
C ILE A 163 11.49 2.79 -5.42
N ASP A 164 12.42 1.87 -5.17
CA ASP A 164 12.13 0.46 -4.88
C ASP A 164 11.89 0.25 -3.40
N ALA A 165 10.70 -0.22 -3.05
CA ALA A 165 10.30 -0.47 -1.66
C ALA A 165 10.67 -1.87 -1.14
N ARG A 166 11.33 -2.71 -1.94
CA ARG A 166 11.76 -4.06 -1.53
C ARG A 166 12.97 -3.99 -0.59
N GLU A 167 13.21 -5.11 0.07
CA GLU A 167 14.42 -5.32 0.87
C GLU A 167 15.70 -5.20 0.00
N GLU A 168 16.78 -4.70 0.61
CA GLU A 168 18.03 -4.40 -0.06
C GLU A 168 18.62 -5.64 -0.76
N ASN A 169 18.58 -6.82 -0.15
CA ASN A 169 19.09 -8.05 -0.77
C ASN A 169 18.38 -8.40 -2.08
N ARG A 170 17.06 -8.15 -2.15
CA ARG A 170 16.28 -8.35 -3.38
C ARG A 170 16.64 -7.32 -4.44
N TYR A 171 16.76 -6.04 -4.03
CA TYR A 171 17.19 -4.96 -4.92
C TYR A 171 18.58 -5.22 -5.50
N LEU A 172 19.56 -5.59 -4.67
CA LEU A 172 20.92 -5.87 -5.09
C LEU A 172 21.03 -7.13 -5.98
N GLY A 173 20.00 -7.95 -6.05
CA GLY A 173 20.02 -9.21 -6.80
C GLY A 173 20.76 -10.34 -6.08
N LEU A 174 20.97 -10.21 -4.76
CA LEU A 174 21.63 -11.24 -3.93
C LEU A 174 20.66 -12.37 -3.54
N GLU A 175 19.39 -12.03 -3.37
CA GLU A 175 18.32 -12.96 -3.01
C GLU A 175 17.04 -12.60 -3.76
N GLU A 176 16.29 -13.59 -4.23
CA GLU A 176 14.93 -13.37 -4.76
C GLU A 176 14.06 -14.60 -4.49
N PRO A 177 13.38 -14.64 -3.32
CA PRO A 177 12.60 -15.80 -2.93
C PRO A 177 11.21 -15.88 -3.59
N ILE A 178 10.79 -14.82 -4.30
CA ILE A 178 9.42 -14.67 -4.78
C ILE A 178 9.33 -14.64 -6.30
N ASP A 179 10.20 -13.84 -6.95
CA ASP A 179 10.19 -13.63 -8.38
C ASP A 179 11.27 -14.50 -9.08
N PRO A 180 11.09 -14.89 -10.37
CA PRO A 180 12.05 -15.76 -11.06
C PRO A 180 13.36 -15.06 -11.39
N ILE A 181 13.45 -13.73 -11.36
CA ILE A 181 14.62 -12.94 -11.72
C ILE A 181 14.93 -11.97 -10.59
N ALA A 182 16.17 -11.95 -10.14
CA ALA A 182 16.68 -11.02 -9.12
C ALA A 182 17.22 -9.72 -9.75
N GLY A 183 17.26 -8.64 -8.96
CA GLY A 183 17.75 -7.33 -9.38
C GLY A 183 16.69 -6.23 -9.27
N HIS A 184 16.91 -5.10 -9.95
CA HIS A 184 16.06 -3.92 -9.90
C HIS A 184 15.96 -3.20 -11.25
N ILE A 185 15.02 -2.26 -11.38
CA ILE A 185 14.91 -1.38 -12.54
C ILE A 185 16.10 -0.42 -12.54
N PRO A 186 16.90 -0.32 -13.62
CA PRO A 186 18.09 0.52 -13.65
C PRO A 186 17.85 1.96 -13.21
N GLY A 187 18.73 2.49 -12.36
CA GLY A 187 18.65 3.85 -11.84
C GLY A 187 17.66 4.05 -10.69
N ALA A 188 17.00 3.00 -10.23
CA ALA A 188 16.16 3.07 -9.06
C ALA A 188 16.97 3.27 -7.77
N VAL A 189 16.34 3.94 -6.79
CA VAL A 189 16.85 4.10 -5.43
C VAL A 189 16.25 3.01 -4.54
N CYS A 190 17.07 2.29 -3.78
CA CYS A 190 16.60 1.33 -2.80
C CYS A 190 16.08 2.05 -1.55
N ALA A 191 14.82 1.84 -1.21
CA ALA A 191 14.20 2.41 -0.01
C ALA A 191 13.26 1.39 0.64
N PRO A 192 13.80 0.39 1.37
CA PRO A 192 12.99 -0.66 1.98
C PRO A 192 11.87 -0.09 2.83
N PHE A 193 10.62 -0.49 2.55
CA PHE A 193 9.45 0.09 3.21
C PHE A 193 9.44 -0.12 4.73
N ILE A 194 10.03 -1.22 5.19
CA ILE A 194 10.09 -1.54 6.62
C ILE A 194 10.88 -0.49 7.42
N GLU A 195 11.82 0.19 6.79
CA GLU A 195 12.62 1.27 7.40
C GLU A 195 11.85 2.59 7.56
N ASN A 196 10.61 2.68 7.12
CA ASN A 196 9.73 3.81 7.42
C ASN A 196 9.13 3.72 8.83
N LEU A 197 9.33 2.58 9.50
CA LEU A 197 8.74 2.29 10.81
C LEU A 197 9.79 2.34 11.93
N ASN A 198 9.31 2.66 13.12
CA ASN A 198 10.01 2.48 14.39
C ASN A 198 9.05 1.84 15.38
N ASP A 199 9.43 0.68 15.94
CA ASP A 199 8.59 -0.12 16.85
C ASP A 199 7.16 -0.36 16.31
N GLY A 200 7.04 -0.61 14.98
CA GLY A 200 5.77 -0.90 14.31
C GLY A 200 4.91 0.33 13.99
N LEU A 201 5.30 1.53 14.40
CA LEU A 201 4.63 2.80 14.07
C LEU A 201 5.39 3.54 12.97
N PHE A 202 4.70 4.34 12.18
CA PHE A 202 5.37 5.23 11.24
C PHE A 202 6.31 6.18 11.98
N GLN A 203 7.51 6.35 11.44
CA GLN A 203 8.45 7.37 11.95
C GLN A 203 7.83 8.76 11.85
N LYS A 204 8.31 9.68 12.68
CA LYS A 204 7.85 11.07 12.66
C LYS A 204 8.15 11.72 11.30
N PRO A 205 7.32 12.68 10.85
CA PRO A 205 7.51 13.37 9.57
C PRO A 205 8.92 13.90 9.32
N ALA A 206 9.59 14.42 10.35
CA ALA A 206 10.95 14.95 10.23
C ALA A 206 12.00 13.82 10.02
N GLU A 207 11.81 12.66 10.65
CA GLU A 207 12.68 11.50 10.52
C GLU A 207 12.53 10.87 9.13
N LEU A 208 11.30 10.68 8.68
CA LEU A 208 11.00 10.23 7.31
C LEU A 208 11.59 11.19 6.27
N ARG A 209 11.45 12.51 6.50
CA ARG A 209 12.01 13.51 5.59
C ARG A 209 13.53 13.44 5.52
N ALA A 210 14.21 13.27 6.65
CA ALA A 210 15.66 13.10 6.69
C ALA A 210 16.07 11.83 5.93
N ARG A 211 15.43 10.70 6.23
CA ARG A 211 15.68 9.42 5.56
C ARG A 211 15.58 9.52 4.03
N PHE A 212 14.46 10.04 3.51
CA PHE A 212 14.28 10.14 2.06
C PHE A 212 15.24 11.13 1.41
N LYS A 213 15.65 12.20 2.13
CA LYS A 213 16.67 13.13 1.63
C LYS A 213 18.06 12.49 1.55
N ASP A 214 18.37 11.57 2.47
CA ASP A 214 19.64 10.86 2.44
C ASP A 214 19.70 9.79 1.32
N LEU A 215 18.54 9.20 0.97
CA LEU A 215 18.45 8.17 -0.05
C LEU A 215 18.33 8.73 -1.47
N ILE A 216 17.59 9.83 -1.66
CA ILE A 216 17.31 10.40 -2.97
C ILE A 216 18.29 11.56 -3.22
N PRO A 217 19.12 11.50 -4.29
CA PRO A 217 20.03 12.59 -4.63
C PRO A 217 19.31 13.94 -4.81
N ASP A 218 19.91 15.02 -4.31
CA ASP A 218 19.29 16.36 -4.29
C ASP A 218 18.79 16.82 -5.67
N ASN A 219 19.53 16.51 -6.72
CA ASN A 219 19.17 16.86 -8.11
C ASN A 219 18.01 16.03 -8.67
N GLN A 220 17.56 15.01 -7.96
CA GLN A 220 16.45 14.13 -8.38
C GLN A 220 15.12 14.52 -7.72
N PHE A 221 15.11 15.37 -6.70
CA PHE A 221 13.85 15.85 -6.09
C PHE A 221 13.01 16.75 -6.99
N SER A 222 13.60 17.31 -8.04
CA SER A 222 12.85 18.06 -9.08
C SER A 222 12.16 17.15 -10.10
N ASN A 223 12.51 15.87 -10.12
CA ASN A 223 11.88 14.87 -10.98
C ASN A 223 10.59 14.36 -10.35
N GLU A 224 9.74 13.77 -11.17
CA GLU A 224 8.62 12.99 -10.64
C GLU A 224 9.15 11.78 -9.87
N LEU A 225 8.69 11.59 -8.63
CA LEU A 225 8.98 10.39 -7.86
C LEU A 225 7.97 9.29 -8.24
N ILE A 226 8.46 8.09 -8.52
CA ILE A 226 7.63 6.92 -8.84
C ILE A 226 8.03 5.78 -7.92
N CYS A 227 7.10 5.29 -7.11
CA CYS A 227 7.32 4.14 -6.24
C CYS A 227 6.93 2.83 -6.92
N TYR A 228 7.76 1.81 -6.75
CA TYR A 228 7.45 0.43 -7.10
C TYR A 228 7.98 -0.52 -6.02
N CYS A 229 7.62 -1.81 -6.10
CA CYS A 229 8.13 -2.86 -5.23
C CYS A 229 8.16 -4.21 -5.96
N GLY A 230 7.81 -5.31 -5.32
CA GLY A 230 7.64 -6.60 -5.99
C GLY A 230 6.37 -6.67 -6.85
N SER A 231 5.25 -6.12 -6.39
CA SER A 231 3.94 -6.26 -7.04
C SER A 231 2.97 -5.08 -6.77
N GLY A 232 3.50 -3.89 -6.48
CA GLY A 232 2.71 -2.67 -6.29
C GLY A 232 1.95 -2.58 -4.95
N VAL A 233 2.30 -3.41 -3.98
CA VAL A 233 1.70 -3.41 -2.63
C VAL A 233 2.52 -2.54 -1.69
N THR A 234 3.73 -2.94 -1.32
CA THR A 234 4.58 -2.20 -0.37
C THR A 234 5.06 -0.84 -0.91
N ALA A 235 5.02 -0.64 -2.21
CA ALA A 235 5.25 0.67 -2.84
C ALA A 235 4.30 1.74 -2.33
N THR A 236 3.03 1.40 -2.05
CA THR A 236 2.05 2.34 -1.51
C THR A 236 2.37 2.78 -0.08
N HIS A 237 3.08 1.95 0.68
CA HIS A 237 3.62 2.32 1.99
C HIS A 237 4.71 3.40 1.88
N ASN A 238 5.59 3.31 0.87
CA ASN A 238 6.55 4.38 0.60
C ASN A 238 5.86 5.66 0.13
N ILE A 239 4.81 5.57 -0.71
CA ILE A 239 4.01 6.74 -1.10
C ILE A 239 3.42 7.42 0.13
N LEU A 240 2.78 6.67 1.02
CA LEU A 240 2.22 7.19 2.26
C LEU A 240 3.30 7.87 3.12
N SER A 241 4.47 7.22 3.26
CA SER A 241 5.59 7.74 4.06
C SER A 241 6.20 9.02 3.47
N LEU A 242 6.33 9.10 2.13
CA LEU A 242 6.79 10.32 1.46
C LEU A 242 5.80 11.48 1.66
N MET A 243 4.50 11.21 1.58
CA MET A 243 3.47 12.21 1.88
C MET A 243 3.49 12.66 3.35
N LEU A 244 3.69 11.74 4.30
CA LEU A 244 3.89 12.07 5.73
C LEU A 244 5.13 12.94 5.94
N ALA A 245 6.20 12.69 5.19
CA ALA A 245 7.43 13.49 5.19
C ALA A 245 7.25 14.88 4.55
N GLY A 246 6.08 15.18 3.98
CA GLY A 246 5.76 16.46 3.34
C GLY A 246 6.33 16.61 1.92
N PHE A 247 6.61 15.50 1.23
CA PHE A 247 6.87 15.51 -0.21
C PHE A 247 5.56 15.51 -0.99
N GLU A 248 5.64 15.94 -2.26
CA GLU A 248 4.54 15.76 -3.21
C GLU A 248 4.23 14.25 -3.38
N GLU A 249 2.96 13.91 -3.57
CA GLU A 249 2.54 12.51 -3.71
C GLU A 249 3.22 11.85 -4.92
N PRO A 250 4.03 10.79 -4.71
CA PRO A 250 4.64 10.05 -5.81
C PRO A 250 3.60 9.32 -6.67
N ALA A 251 3.96 9.03 -7.92
CA ALA A 251 3.20 8.09 -8.72
C ALA A 251 3.47 6.63 -8.28
N LEU A 252 2.54 5.74 -8.56
CA LEU A 252 2.70 4.30 -8.40
C LEU A 252 2.96 3.65 -9.75
N TYR A 253 3.98 2.79 -9.84
CA TYR A 253 4.07 1.77 -10.88
C TYR A 253 3.50 0.45 -10.34
N PRO A 254 2.22 0.13 -10.61
CA PRO A 254 1.55 -1.03 -10.00
C PRO A 254 2.09 -2.37 -10.49
N GLY A 255 2.57 -2.47 -11.74
CA GLY A 255 3.20 -3.67 -12.28
C GLY A 255 4.44 -4.08 -11.49
N SER A 256 5.19 -3.10 -11.01
CA SER A 256 6.38 -3.30 -10.18
C SER A 256 7.37 -4.30 -10.77
N TRP A 257 8.21 -4.90 -9.93
CA TRP A 257 9.22 -5.85 -10.40
C TRP A 257 8.63 -7.05 -11.12
N SER A 258 7.58 -7.66 -10.55
CA SER A 258 6.94 -8.84 -11.16
C SER A 258 6.33 -8.58 -12.53
N GLY A 259 5.84 -7.37 -12.80
CA GLY A 259 5.37 -6.95 -14.11
C GLY A 259 6.52 -6.52 -15.04
N TRP A 260 7.58 -5.89 -14.47
CA TRP A 260 8.74 -5.46 -15.24
C TRP A 260 9.43 -6.62 -15.94
N ILE A 261 9.69 -7.69 -15.21
CA ILE A 261 10.42 -8.89 -15.70
C ILE A 261 9.60 -9.80 -16.62
N THR A 262 8.32 -9.51 -16.87
CA THR A 262 7.54 -10.27 -17.86
C THR A 262 7.95 -10.01 -19.28
N ASP A 263 8.64 -8.89 -19.54
CA ASP A 263 9.19 -8.54 -20.83
C ASP A 263 10.72 -8.71 -20.78
N PRO A 264 11.27 -9.70 -21.53
CA PRO A 264 12.70 -10.00 -21.50
C PRO A 264 13.58 -8.91 -22.12
N ASP A 265 12.99 -7.97 -22.87
CA ASP A 265 13.72 -6.86 -23.49
C ASP A 265 13.92 -5.67 -22.55
N ARG A 266 13.25 -5.66 -21.38
CA ARG A 266 13.42 -4.60 -20.38
C ARG A 266 14.75 -4.75 -19.64
N PRO A 267 15.49 -3.66 -19.46
CA PRO A 267 16.78 -3.69 -18.80
C PRO A 267 16.66 -4.02 -17.31
N ILE A 268 17.66 -4.73 -16.78
CA ILE A 268 17.75 -5.13 -15.37
C ILE A 268 19.14 -4.74 -14.86
N ALA A 269 19.21 -4.24 -13.65
CA ALA A 269 20.43 -3.97 -12.92
C ALA A 269 20.52 -4.84 -11.66
N THR A 270 21.77 -5.09 -11.22
CA THR A 270 22.12 -5.73 -9.95
C THR A 270 23.28 -4.95 -9.30
N GLY A 271 23.45 -5.09 -7.99
CA GLY A 271 24.42 -4.30 -7.23
C GLY A 271 23.88 -2.91 -6.89
N GLN A 272 24.81 -2.00 -6.52
CA GLN A 272 24.49 -0.61 -6.17
C GLN A 272 24.42 0.29 -7.41
#